data_ee0145a8a85cd93c6aa8f42839905731
#
_entry.id   ee0145a8a85cd93c6aa8f42839905731
#
_cell.length_a   1.000
_cell.length_b   1.000
_cell.length_c   1.000
_cell.angle_alpha   90.00
_cell.angle_beta   90.00
_cell.angle_gamma   90.00
#
_symmetry.space_group_name_H-M   'P 1'
#
loop_
_entity.id
_entity.type
_entity.pdbx_description
1 polymer ?
#
loop_
_entity_poly.entity_id
_entity_poly.type
_entity_poly.pdbx_seq_one_letter_code
_entity_poly.pdbx_strand_id
1 'polypeptide(L)'
;MDGAIFLQQVVNGMSLGGMYALIAIGYTMVYGVLRLINFAHADVMMVGAFSTLFLFSSVGLPFGVAVFLTLGLCGLFGMLIDRVAYRPLRQASKISMLITAMGVSFFLENLFNVLFGGSSRFFSAPDFFNQTRAFGSVIITNVAWIVPLITVLLLLAILWLLYRTRYGMAIRAVAFDVNTVRLMGIDANRIISLVFALGSSLAALGGVFYSISYPTIDPLMGVLIGLKAFAAAVLGGIGSVTGAVLGGFILGFTEVVAVAIFPELGGYKDAFAFLFLILVLLFRPVGIMGDERLERSRF
;
A
#
# COMPACT_ATOMS: atom_id res chain seq x y z
N MET A 1 -9.56 30.49 3.00
CA MET A 1 -8.45 29.70 3.56
C MET A 1 -7.18 30.54 3.49
N ASP A 2 -6.54 30.84 4.62
CA ASP A 2 -5.29 31.57 4.62
C ASP A 2 -4.21 30.74 3.93
N GLY A 3 -3.28 31.41 3.21
CA GLY A 3 -2.23 30.71 2.44
C GLY A 3 -1.37 29.77 3.29
N ALA A 4 -1.18 30.11 4.58
CA ALA A 4 -0.48 29.27 5.54
C ALA A 4 -1.22 27.95 5.85
N ILE A 5 -2.54 28.03 6.04
CA ILE A 5 -3.38 26.85 6.25
C ILE A 5 -3.35 25.96 5.02
N PHE A 6 -3.42 26.53 3.82
CA PHE A 6 -3.33 25.76 2.58
C PHE A 6 -1.99 25.02 2.47
N LEU A 7 -0.86 25.68 2.72
CA LEU A 7 0.46 25.05 2.70
C LEU A 7 0.58 23.92 3.74
N GLN A 8 0.02 24.13 4.95
CA GLN A 8 -0.02 23.07 5.96
C GLN A 8 -0.78 21.83 5.46
N GLN A 9 -1.93 22.05 4.78
CA GLN A 9 -2.72 20.93 4.26
C GLN A 9 -2.02 20.24 3.07
N VAL A 10 -1.24 20.95 2.28
CA VAL A 10 -0.39 20.34 1.24
C VAL A 10 0.61 19.39 1.87
N VAL A 11 1.31 19.81 2.92
CA VAL A 11 2.30 18.96 3.62
C VAL A 11 1.61 17.72 4.23
N ASN A 12 0.49 17.92 4.92
CA ASN A 12 -0.27 16.82 5.52
C ASN A 12 -0.80 15.83 4.46
N GLY A 13 -1.34 16.37 3.37
CA GLY A 13 -1.86 15.57 2.24
C GLY A 13 -0.76 14.79 1.52
N MET A 14 0.43 15.37 1.35
CA MET A 14 1.58 14.64 0.79
C MET A 14 2.04 13.52 1.72
N SER A 15 2.06 13.75 3.03
CA SER A 15 2.42 12.72 4.00
C SER A 15 1.43 11.54 3.95
N LEU A 16 0.13 11.83 4.08
CA LEU A 16 -0.91 10.79 4.03
C LEU A 16 -0.94 10.09 2.67
N GLY A 17 -0.85 10.86 1.60
CA GLY A 17 -0.81 10.33 0.22
C GLY A 17 0.40 9.44 -0.05
N GLY A 18 1.56 9.75 0.54
CA GLY A 18 2.75 8.91 0.47
C GLY A 18 2.54 7.53 1.13
N MET A 19 1.85 7.48 2.27
CA MET A 19 1.50 6.22 2.94
C MET A 19 0.57 5.37 2.07
N TYR A 20 -0.49 5.98 1.51
CA TYR A 20 -1.38 5.29 0.58
C TYR A 20 -0.66 4.82 -0.67
N ALA A 21 0.25 5.64 -1.21
CA ALA A 21 1.05 5.31 -2.38
C ALA A 21 1.94 4.07 -2.16
N LEU A 22 2.59 3.94 -1.00
CA LEU A 22 3.42 2.77 -0.67
C LEU A 22 2.61 1.47 -0.73
N ILE A 23 1.43 1.47 -0.14
CA ILE A 23 0.54 0.31 -0.14
C ILE A 23 -0.03 0.08 -1.55
N ALA A 24 -0.40 1.15 -2.26
CA ALA A 24 -0.95 1.11 -3.60
C ALA A 24 0.04 0.56 -4.64
N ILE A 25 1.35 0.83 -4.50
CA ILE A 25 2.40 0.20 -5.33
C ILE A 25 2.32 -1.32 -5.19
N GLY A 26 2.23 -1.82 -3.96
CA GLY A 26 2.13 -3.26 -3.71
C GLY A 26 0.88 -3.88 -4.33
N TYR A 27 -0.29 -3.25 -4.17
CA TYR A 27 -1.53 -3.67 -4.85
C TYR A 27 -1.36 -3.73 -6.36
N THR A 28 -0.83 -2.67 -6.95
CA THR A 28 -0.66 -2.56 -8.40
C THR A 28 0.33 -3.57 -8.95
N MET A 29 1.43 -3.86 -8.23
CA MET A 29 2.40 -4.87 -8.66
C MET A 29 1.79 -6.27 -8.68
N VAL A 30 1.07 -6.66 -7.60
CA VAL A 30 0.42 -7.98 -7.52
C VAL A 30 -0.69 -8.08 -8.58
N TYR A 31 -1.52 -7.05 -8.72
CA TYR A 31 -2.57 -7.02 -9.74
C TYR A 31 -2.01 -7.09 -11.16
N GLY A 32 -0.92 -6.39 -11.44
CA GLY A 32 -0.28 -6.39 -12.76
C GLY A 32 0.11 -7.81 -13.23
N VAL A 33 0.48 -8.68 -12.30
CA VAL A 33 0.92 -10.05 -12.61
C VAL A 33 -0.23 -11.07 -12.56
N LEU A 34 -1.10 -11.00 -11.54
CA LEU A 34 -2.19 -11.97 -11.36
C LEU A 34 -3.51 -11.51 -11.96
N ARG A 35 -3.65 -10.23 -12.27
CA ARG A 35 -4.91 -9.59 -12.69
C ARG A 35 -6.08 -9.83 -11.73
N LEU A 36 -5.77 -9.88 -10.43
CA LEU A 36 -6.70 -10.10 -9.34
C LEU A 36 -6.38 -9.17 -8.17
N ILE A 37 -7.44 -8.76 -7.48
CA ILE A 37 -7.34 -7.94 -6.29
C ILE A 37 -6.99 -8.86 -5.11
N ASN A 38 -5.87 -8.58 -4.45
CA ASN A 38 -5.46 -9.26 -3.23
C ASN A 38 -5.95 -8.48 -2.00
N PHE A 39 -7.12 -8.79 -1.47
CA PHE A 39 -7.64 -8.11 -0.27
C PHE A 39 -6.76 -8.32 0.97
N ALA A 40 -6.11 -9.48 1.11
CA ALA A 40 -5.18 -9.75 2.20
C ALA A 40 -3.94 -8.82 2.22
N HIS A 41 -3.69 -8.07 1.12
CA HIS A 41 -2.57 -7.14 1.05
C HIS A 41 -2.67 -6.00 2.10
N ALA A 42 -3.88 -5.55 2.38
CA ALA A 42 -4.16 -4.57 3.43
C ALA A 42 -3.78 -5.09 4.83
N ASP A 43 -4.04 -6.36 5.09
CA ASP A 43 -3.73 -6.96 6.38
C ASP A 43 -2.23 -7.22 6.54
N VAL A 44 -1.48 -7.39 5.45
CA VAL A 44 -0.01 -7.40 5.51
C VAL A 44 0.54 -6.05 6.00
N MET A 45 -0.10 -4.94 5.69
CA MET A 45 0.22 -3.63 6.29
C MET A 45 0.07 -3.68 7.82
N MET A 46 -1.05 -4.21 8.33
CA MET A 46 -1.30 -4.42 9.75
C MET A 46 -0.24 -5.34 10.36
N VAL A 47 0.06 -6.48 9.72
CA VAL A 47 1.14 -7.40 10.14
C VAL A 47 2.48 -6.65 10.26
N GLY A 48 2.80 -5.75 9.34
CA GLY A 48 3.99 -4.91 9.39
C GLY A 48 4.02 -3.99 10.61
N ALA A 49 2.92 -3.31 10.91
CA ALA A 49 2.80 -2.43 12.07
C ALA A 49 3.00 -3.20 13.39
N PHE A 50 2.28 -4.32 13.57
CA PHE A 50 2.40 -5.15 14.77
C PHE A 50 3.77 -5.82 14.91
N SER A 51 4.36 -6.30 13.80
CA SER A 51 5.71 -6.88 13.82
C SER A 51 6.77 -5.87 14.24
N THR A 52 6.67 -4.64 13.72
CA THR A 52 7.61 -3.56 14.11
C THR A 52 7.41 -3.18 15.58
N LEU A 53 6.17 -3.05 16.04
CA LEU A 53 5.88 -2.79 17.45
C LEU A 53 6.47 -3.89 18.33
N PHE A 54 6.27 -5.15 18.00
CA PHE A 54 6.79 -6.28 18.77
C PHE A 54 8.32 -6.29 18.80
N LEU A 55 8.99 -6.15 17.65
CA LEU A 55 10.46 -6.16 17.57
C LEU A 55 11.09 -4.96 18.28
N PHE A 56 10.48 -3.78 18.19
CA PHE A 56 10.99 -2.57 18.81
C PHE A 56 10.69 -2.53 20.31
N SER A 57 9.43 -2.75 20.71
CA SER A 57 9.00 -2.53 22.10
C SER A 57 9.17 -3.77 22.99
N SER A 58 8.96 -5.00 22.47
CA SER A 58 9.03 -6.23 23.27
C SER A 58 10.41 -6.88 23.21
N VAL A 59 11.05 -6.90 22.04
CA VAL A 59 12.39 -7.49 21.87
C VAL A 59 13.49 -6.45 22.19
N GLY A 60 13.17 -5.15 22.11
CA GLY A 60 14.11 -4.07 22.43
C GLY A 60 15.14 -3.78 21.33
N LEU A 61 14.85 -4.14 20.08
CA LEU A 61 15.75 -3.87 18.96
C LEU A 61 15.75 -2.37 18.58
N PRO A 62 16.86 -1.82 18.08
CA PRO A 62 16.87 -0.48 17.51
C PRO A 62 15.80 -0.34 16.41
N PHE A 63 15.08 0.78 16.38
CA PHE A 63 13.92 0.98 15.48
C PHE A 63 14.24 0.68 14.02
N GLY A 64 15.36 1.17 13.49
CA GLY A 64 15.76 0.90 12.10
C GLY A 64 15.97 -0.59 11.81
N VAL A 65 16.54 -1.35 12.77
CA VAL A 65 16.72 -2.81 12.67
C VAL A 65 15.36 -3.51 12.72
N ALA A 66 14.47 -3.08 13.63
CA ALA A 66 13.11 -3.61 13.73
C ALA A 66 12.34 -3.43 12.41
N VAL A 67 12.39 -2.24 11.81
CA VAL A 67 11.77 -1.96 10.51
C VAL A 67 12.38 -2.86 9.42
N PHE A 68 13.70 -2.92 9.31
CA PHE A 68 14.36 -3.73 8.28
C PHE A 68 13.99 -5.22 8.38
N LEU A 69 13.99 -5.77 9.60
CA LEU A 69 13.56 -7.16 9.83
C LEU A 69 12.08 -7.35 9.51
N THR A 70 11.22 -6.40 9.86
CA THR A 70 9.79 -6.42 9.51
C THR A 70 9.58 -6.47 8.01
N LEU A 71 10.31 -5.67 7.21
CA LEU A 71 10.21 -5.71 5.76
C LEU A 71 10.58 -7.09 5.20
N GLY A 72 11.65 -7.70 5.72
CA GLY A 72 12.06 -9.06 5.37
C GLY A 72 11.01 -10.10 5.74
N LEU A 73 10.51 -10.06 6.98
CA LEU A 73 9.47 -10.96 7.49
C LEU A 73 8.17 -10.84 6.68
N CYS A 74 7.70 -9.61 6.42
CA CYS A 74 6.50 -9.40 5.61
C CYS A 74 6.70 -9.80 4.15
N GLY A 75 7.89 -9.62 3.61
CA GLY A 75 8.25 -10.14 2.28
C GLY A 75 8.17 -11.67 2.21
N LEU A 76 8.76 -12.37 3.18
CA LEU A 76 8.65 -13.84 3.31
C LEU A 76 7.20 -14.27 3.53
N PHE A 77 6.46 -13.53 4.35
CA PHE A 77 5.05 -13.79 4.60
C PHE A 77 4.20 -13.63 3.33
N GLY A 78 4.47 -12.61 2.51
CA GLY A 78 3.84 -12.44 1.22
C GLY A 78 4.12 -13.62 0.27
N MET A 79 5.35 -14.14 0.24
CA MET A 79 5.67 -15.36 -0.52
C MET A 79 4.92 -16.60 0.01
N LEU A 80 4.74 -16.69 1.33
CA LEU A 80 3.97 -17.76 1.95
C LEU A 80 2.50 -17.69 1.55
N ILE A 81 1.89 -16.50 1.60
CA ILE A 81 0.51 -16.27 1.14
C ILE A 81 0.35 -16.67 -0.33
N ASP A 82 1.28 -16.25 -1.20
CA ASP A 82 1.26 -16.69 -2.61
C ASP A 82 1.31 -18.21 -2.72
N ARG A 83 2.25 -18.86 -2.04
CA ARG A 83 2.51 -20.28 -2.17
C ARG A 83 1.37 -21.15 -1.65
N VAL A 84 0.77 -20.75 -0.52
CA VAL A 84 -0.24 -21.55 0.18
C VAL A 84 -1.65 -21.24 -0.32
N ALA A 85 -1.98 -19.94 -0.50
CA ALA A 85 -3.34 -19.53 -0.81
C ALA A 85 -3.58 -19.32 -2.31
N TYR A 86 -2.67 -18.62 -3.03
CA TYR A 86 -2.95 -18.21 -4.41
C TYR A 86 -2.43 -19.21 -5.45
N ARG A 87 -1.24 -19.78 -5.24
CA ARG A 87 -0.60 -20.67 -6.22
C ARG A 87 -1.44 -21.90 -6.57
N PRO A 88 -2.11 -22.59 -5.61
CA PRO A 88 -2.96 -23.73 -5.92
C PRO A 88 -4.19 -23.36 -6.76
N LEU A 89 -4.67 -22.13 -6.64
CA LEU A 89 -5.90 -21.65 -7.26
C LEU A 89 -5.69 -20.85 -8.55
N ARG A 90 -4.46 -20.72 -9.06
CA ARG A 90 -4.18 -19.93 -10.28
C ARG A 90 -4.88 -20.43 -11.54
N GLN A 91 -5.30 -21.71 -11.57
CA GLN A 91 -6.10 -22.30 -12.65
C GLN A 91 -7.60 -22.34 -12.33
N ALA A 92 -8.00 -21.95 -11.11
CA ALA A 92 -9.39 -21.89 -10.70
C ALA A 92 -10.06 -20.62 -11.22
N SER A 93 -11.38 -20.50 -10.97
CA SER A 93 -12.14 -19.31 -11.34
C SER A 93 -11.63 -18.06 -10.61
N LYS A 94 -11.77 -16.88 -11.22
CA LYS A 94 -11.43 -15.60 -10.58
C LYS A 94 -12.20 -15.40 -9.26
N ILE A 95 -13.43 -15.91 -9.19
CA ILE A 95 -14.28 -15.86 -7.98
C ILE A 95 -13.66 -16.69 -6.85
N SER A 96 -13.16 -17.89 -7.14
CA SER A 96 -12.50 -18.73 -6.13
C SER A 96 -11.27 -18.05 -5.53
N MET A 97 -10.46 -17.40 -6.36
CA MET A 97 -9.30 -16.64 -5.89
C MET A 97 -9.70 -15.40 -5.06
N LEU A 98 -10.77 -14.71 -5.43
CA LEU A 98 -11.28 -13.56 -4.68
C LEU A 98 -11.79 -13.99 -3.30
N ILE A 99 -12.57 -15.09 -3.23
CA ILE A 99 -13.03 -15.64 -1.95
C ILE A 99 -11.85 -16.06 -1.07
N THR A 100 -10.82 -16.66 -1.67
CA THR A 100 -9.59 -17.03 -0.94
C THR A 100 -8.87 -15.79 -0.40
N ALA A 101 -8.78 -14.70 -1.19
CA ALA A 101 -8.20 -13.46 -0.72
C ALA A 101 -8.92 -12.90 0.51
N MET A 102 -10.26 -12.91 0.49
CA MET A 102 -11.08 -12.51 1.63
C MET A 102 -10.89 -13.45 2.82
N GLY A 103 -10.82 -14.77 2.57
CA GLY A 103 -10.57 -15.77 3.61
C GLY A 103 -9.22 -15.58 4.30
N VAL A 104 -8.15 -15.28 3.54
CA VAL A 104 -6.82 -14.96 4.08
C VAL A 104 -6.88 -13.66 4.90
N SER A 105 -7.59 -12.63 4.41
CA SER A 105 -7.80 -11.37 5.12
C SER A 105 -8.44 -11.63 6.48
N PHE A 106 -9.60 -12.25 6.54
CA PHE A 106 -10.29 -12.58 7.80
C PHE A 106 -9.47 -13.49 8.72
N PHE A 107 -8.69 -14.42 8.14
CA PHE A 107 -7.79 -15.24 8.94
C PHE A 107 -6.73 -14.39 9.64
N LEU A 108 -6.11 -13.43 8.93
CA LEU A 108 -5.08 -12.56 9.49
C LEU A 108 -5.64 -11.63 10.57
N GLU A 109 -6.78 -10.99 10.31
CA GLU A 109 -7.46 -10.12 11.27
C GLU A 109 -7.75 -10.89 12.58
N ASN A 110 -8.36 -12.08 12.48
CA ASN A 110 -8.69 -12.89 13.65
C ASN A 110 -7.44 -13.47 14.32
N LEU A 111 -6.42 -13.89 13.57
CA LEU A 111 -5.16 -14.35 14.13
C LEU A 111 -4.49 -13.25 14.98
N PHE A 112 -4.42 -12.03 14.47
CA PHE A 112 -3.83 -10.90 15.19
C PHE A 112 -4.70 -10.46 16.37
N ASN A 113 -6.03 -10.57 16.25
CA ASN A 113 -6.96 -10.35 17.34
C ASN A 113 -6.75 -11.36 18.50
N VAL A 114 -6.48 -12.62 18.19
CA VAL A 114 -6.16 -13.65 19.20
C VAL A 114 -4.77 -13.45 19.80
N LEU A 115 -3.75 -13.12 18.98
CA LEU A 115 -2.37 -13.00 19.44
C LEU A 115 -2.12 -11.72 20.27
N PHE A 116 -2.72 -10.62 19.87
CA PHE A 116 -2.46 -9.30 20.45
C PHE A 116 -3.63 -8.72 21.23
N GLY A 117 -4.81 -9.36 21.16
CA GLY A 117 -6.07 -8.85 21.70
C GLY A 117 -6.76 -7.87 20.76
N GLY A 118 -8.08 -7.70 20.91
CA GLY A 118 -8.91 -6.84 20.04
C GLY A 118 -8.86 -5.34 20.38
N SER A 119 -8.15 -4.97 21.44
CA SER A 119 -8.01 -3.55 21.84
C SER A 119 -6.89 -2.88 21.07
N SER A 120 -7.09 -1.60 20.74
CA SER A 120 -6.04 -0.77 20.12
C SER A 120 -4.83 -0.68 21.03
N ARG A 121 -3.65 -0.71 20.41
CA ARG A 121 -2.36 -0.58 21.10
C ARG A 121 -1.66 0.71 20.66
N PHE A 122 -0.97 1.34 21.61
CA PHE A 122 -0.16 2.51 21.31
C PHE A 122 1.15 2.10 20.61
N PHE A 123 1.42 2.70 19.45
CA PHE A 123 2.65 2.52 18.71
C PHE A 123 3.68 3.56 19.16
N SER A 124 4.64 3.12 19.96
CA SER A 124 5.73 4.00 20.40
C SER A 124 6.75 4.14 19.27
N ALA A 125 6.80 5.30 18.64
CA ALA A 125 7.82 5.63 17.65
C ALA A 125 8.98 6.40 18.31
N PRO A 126 10.21 6.35 17.77
CA PRO A 126 11.31 7.19 18.22
C PRO A 126 10.95 8.67 18.13
N ASP A 127 11.38 9.47 19.12
CA ASP A 127 11.11 10.92 19.20
C ASP A 127 11.54 11.69 17.95
N PHE A 128 12.54 11.19 17.23
CA PHE A 128 13.01 11.76 15.97
C PHE A 128 11.87 12.00 14.96
N PHE A 129 10.93 11.07 14.84
CA PHE A 129 9.83 11.18 13.86
C PHE A 129 8.79 12.23 14.27
N ASN A 130 8.62 12.43 15.58
CA ASN A 130 7.64 13.36 16.14
C ASN A 130 8.19 14.79 16.31
N GLN A 131 9.51 14.98 16.10
CA GLN A 131 10.11 16.32 16.15
C GLN A 131 9.47 17.21 15.07
N THR A 132 9.10 18.41 15.49
CA THR A 132 8.49 19.42 14.64
C THR A 132 9.47 20.55 14.35
N ARG A 133 9.42 21.07 13.12
CA ARG A 133 10.13 22.27 12.70
C ARG A 133 9.11 23.30 12.21
N ALA A 134 9.20 24.52 12.74
CA ALA A 134 8.37 25.62 12.28
C ALA A 134 9.06 26.38 11.15
N PHE A 135 8.42 26.46 10.00
CA PHE A 135 8.83 27.30 8.87
C PHE A 135 7.78 28.41 8.70
N GLY A 136 7.99 29.55 9.40
CA GLY A 136 6.98 30.60 9.51
C GLY A 136 5.73 30.09 10.24
N SER A 137 4.60 30.09 9.57
CA SER A 137 3.31 29.61 10.11
C SER A 137 3.03 28.12 9.83
N VAL A 138 3.91 27.42 9.11
CA VAL A 138 3.75 26.00 8.78
C VAL A 138 4.57 25.15 9.73
N ILE A 139 3.94 24.16 10.37
CA ILE A 139 4.59 23.20 11.27
C ILE A 139 4.79 21.88 10.52
N ILE A 140 6.04 21.44 10.37
CA ILE A 140 6.38 20.22 9.66
C ILE A 140 6.98 19.22 10.66
N THR A 141 6.32 18.08 10.84
CA THR A 141 6.89 16.94 11.58
C THR A 141 7.91 16.19 10.69
N ASN A 142 8.92 15.57 11.30
CA ASN A 142 9.91 14.84 10.52
C ASN A 142 9.25 13.74 9.67
N VAL A 143 8.25 13.04 10.16
CA VAL A 143 7.53 12.02 9.39
C VAL A 143 6.85 12.62 8.15
N ALA A 144 6.37 13.86 8.21
CA ALA A 144 5.60 14.48 7.12
C ALA A 144 6.42 14.70 5.83
N TRP A 145 7.75 14.90 5.94
CA TRP A 145 8.61 15.00 4.75
C TRP A 145 9.35 13.69 4.44
N ILE A 146 9.63 12.85 5.46
CA ILE A 146 10.31 11.57 5.27
C ILE A 146 9.46 10.62 4.44
N VAL A 147 8.16 10.54 4.72
CA VAL A 147 7.26 9.61 4.02
C VAL A 147 7.20 9.89 2.51
N PRO A 148 6.90 11.12 2.04
CA PRO A 148 6.90 11.40 0.61
C PRO A 148 8.27 11.15 -0.04
N LEU A 149 9.36 11.52 0.65
CA LEU A 149 10.72 11.30 0.14
C LEU A 149 11.00 9.81 -0.07
N ILE A 150 10.74 8.98 0.95
CA ILE A 150 10.94 7.53 0.86
C ILE A 150 10.02 6.93 -0.20
N THR A 151 8.77 7.38 -0.30
CA THR A 151 7.83 6.92 -1.33
C THR A 151 8.37 7.17 -2.73
N VAL A 152 8.89 8.37 -2.99
CA VAL A 152 9.47 8.71 -4.30
C VAL A 152 10.75 7.90 -4.56
N LEU A 153 11.63 7.74 -3.57
CA LEU A 153 12.83 6.92 -3.70
C LEU A 153 12.50 5.45 -4.00
N LEU A 154 11.50 4.89 -3.32
CA LEU A 154 11.04 3.52 -3.57
C LEU A 154 10.35 3.39 -4.94
N LEU A 155 9.57 4.40 -5.35
CA LEU A 155 9.03 4.44 -6.72
C LEU A 155 10.16 4.35 -7.75
N LEU A 156 11.19 5.20 -7.61
CA LEU A 156 12.34 5.19 -8.52
C LEU A 156 13.08 3.84 -8.49
N ALA A 157 13.28 3.25 -7.31
CA ALA A 157 13.89 1.95 -7.15
C ALA A 157 13.08 0.82 -7.83
N ILE A 158 11.75 0.82 -7.66
CA ILE A 158 10.85 -0.14 -8.32
C ILE A 158 10.84 0.07 -9.84
N LEU A 159 10.79 1.31 -10.32
CA LEU A 159 10.88 1.60 -11.76
C LEU A 159 12.24 1.14 -12.33
N TRP A 160 13.34 1.41 -11.62
CA TRP A 160 14.64 0.91 -12.00
C TRP A 160 14.66 -0.63 -12.04
N LEU A 161 14.13 -1.29 -11.00
CA LEU A 161 14.00 -2.74 -10.97
C LEU A 161 13.19 -3.25 -12.16
N LEU A 162 12.03 -2.66 -12.44
CA LEU A 162 11.12 -3.10 -13.49
C LEU A 162 11.70 -2.88 -14.90
N TYR A 163 12.37 -1.75 -15.16
CA TYR A 163 12.77 -1.38 -16.51
C TYR A 163 14.25 -1.64 -16.83
N ARG A 164 15.09 -1.78 -15.81
CA ARG A 164 16.56 -1.90 -16.01
C ARG A 164 17.13 -3.25 -15.57
N THR A 165 16.36 -4.15 -14.93
CA THR A 165 16.86 -5.43 -14.44
C THR A 165 16.28 -6.63 -15.19
N ARG A 166 16.98 -7.78 -15.13
CA ARG A 166 16.49 -9.05 -15.68
C ARG A 166 15.24 -9.54 -14.98
N TYR A 167 15.13 -9.33 -13.66
CA TYR A 167 13.92 -9.67 -12.89
C TYR A 167 12.72 -8.83 -13.31
N GLY A 168 12.91 -7.52 -13.55
CA GLY A 168 11.86 -6.66 -14.04
C GLY A 168 11.38 -7.04 -15.45
N MET A 169 12.28 -7.46 -16.32
CA MET A 169 11.91 -8.01 -17.63
C MET A 169 11.04 -9.27 -17.46
N ALA A 170 11.44 -10.18 -16.59
CA ALA A 170 10.67 -11.39 -16.28
C ALA A 170 9.29 -11.07 -15.66
N ILE A 171 9.20 -10.09 -14.74
CA ILE A 171 7.93 -9.64 -14.15
C ILE A 171 6.98 -9.14 -15.24
N ARG A 172 7.46 -8.27 -16.14
CA ARG A 172 6.64 -7.73 -17.24
C ARG A 172 6.23 -8.80 -18.24
N ALA A 173 7.12 -9.76 -18.54
CA ALA A 173 6.80 -10.89 -19.41
C ALA A 173 5.70 -11.78 -18.79
N VAL A 174 5.81 -12.11 -17.49
CA VAL A 174 4.79 -12.89 -16.75
C VAL A 174 3.46 -12.13 -16.68
N ALA A 175 3.49 -10.80 -16.52
CA ALA A 175 2.29 -9.95 -16.54
C ALA A 175 1.58 -9.96 -17.89
N PHE A 176 2.31 -10.16 -18.99
CA PHE A 176 1.76 -10.24 -20.34
C PHE A 176 1.14 -11.62 -20.60
N ASP A 177 1.91 -12.70 -20.48
CA ASP A 177 1.45 -14.08 -20.66
C ASP A 177 2.29 -15.10 -19.87
N VAL A 178 1.68 -15.64 -18.81
CA VAL A 178 2.29 -16.65 -17.91
C VAL A 178 2.65 -17.95 -18.65
N ASN A 179 1.85 -18.36 -19.64
CA ASN A 179 2.05 -19.63 -20.32
C ASN A 179 3.22 -19.54 -21.30
N THR A 180 3.28 -18.50 -22.11
CA THR A 180 4.39 -18.26 -23.04
C THR A 180 5.72 -18.14 -22.31
N VAL A 181 5.77 -17.47 -21.16
CA VAL A 181 6.99 -17.29 -20.37
C VAL A 181 7.54 -18.62 -19.85
N ARG A 182 6.66 -19.57 -19.49
CA ARG A 182 7.07 -20.94 -19.09
C ARG A 182 7.75 -21.70 -20.23
N LEU A 183 7.28 -21.52 -21.45
CA LEU A 183 7.90 -22.13 -22.65
C LEU A 183 9.31 -21.57 -22.92
N MET A 184 9.58 -20.34 -22.48
CA MET A 184 10.90 -19.70 -22.57
C MET A 184 11.86 -20.10 -21.43
N GLY A 185 11.48 -21.06 -20.57
CA GLY A 185 12.31 -21.56 -19.46
C GLY A 185 12.33 -20.68 -18.21
N ILE A 186 11.44 -19.67 -18.10
CA ILE A 186 11.34 -18.81 -16.92
C ILE A 186 10.32 -19.42 -15.94
N ASP A 187 10.74 -19.62 -14.69
CA ASP A 187 9.84 -20.07 -13.62
C ASP A 187 8.89 -18.93 -13.18
N ALA A 188 7.72 -18.88 -13.83
CA ALA A 188 6.69 -17.88 -13.52
C ALA A 188 6.28 -17.91 -12.05
N ASN A 189 6.32 -19.05 -11.36
CA ASN A 189 5.95 -19.12 -9.95
C ASN A 189 6.92 -18.35 -9.07
N ARG A 190 8.23 -18.47 -9.33
CA ARG A 190 9.25 -17.71 -8.59
C ARG A 190 9.11 -16.22 -8.81
N ILE A 191 8.81 -15.80 -10.05
CA ILE A 191 8.62 -14.38 -10.38
C ILE A 191 7.38 -13.82 -9.68
N ILE A 192 6.27 -14.55 -9.66
CA ILE A 192 5.05 -14.12 -8.95
C ILE A 192 5.30 -14.03 -7.45
N SER A 193 5.96 -15.05 -6.84
CA SER A 193 6.30 -15.01 -5.41
C SER A 193 7.22 -13.81 -5.07
N LEU A 194 8.15 -13.44 -5.96
CA LEU A 194 8.98 -12.25 -5.79
C LEU A 194 8.13 -10.96 -5.79
N VAL A 195 7.14 -10.86 -6.67
CA VAL A 195 6.21 -9.72 -6.70
C VAL A 195 5.39 -9.62 -5.41
N PHE A 196 4.93 -10.77 -4.88
CA PHE A 196 4.27 -10.81 -3.57
C PHE A 196 5.21 -10.35 -2.45
N ALA A 197 6.47 -10.78 -2.46
CA ALA A 197 7.45 -10.36 -1.47
C ALA A 197 7.67 -8.84 -1.50
N LEU A 198 7.92 -8.28 -2.67
CA LEU A 198 8.13 -6.83 -2.84
C LEU A 198 6.89 -6.03 -2.44
N GLY A 199 5.71 -6.44 -2.92
CA GLY A 199 4.46 -5.78 -2.56
C GLY A 199 4.20 -5.81 -1.06
N SER A 200 4.37 -6.97 -0.42
CA SER A 200 4.18 -7.14 1.03
C SER A 200 5.17 -6.33 1.87
N SER A 201 6.43 -6.23 1.45
CA SER A 201 7.41 -5.35 2.11
C SER A 201 7.02 -3.88 2.01
N LEU A 202 6.52 -3.43 0.84
CA LEU A 202 6.04 -2.05 0.66
C LEU A 202 4.79 -1.75 1.50
N ALA A 203 3.84 -2.69 1.56
CA ALA A 203 2.67 -2.56 2.41
C ALA A 203 3.05 -2.46 3.89
N ALA A 204 3.98 -3.31 4.35
CA ALA A 204 4.49 -3.26 5.71
C ALA A 204 5.13 -1.90 6.04
N LEU A 205 5.94 -1.36 5.14
CA LEU A 205 6.53 -0.03 5.32
C LEU A 205 5.45 1.07 5.38
N GLY A 206 4.44 1.01 4.52
CA GLY A 206 3.27 1.89 4.58
C GLY A 206 2.57 1.81 5.94
N GLY A 207 2.42 0.60 6.49
CA GLY A 207 1.87 0.34 7.82
C GLY A 207 2.70 0.95 8.95
N VAL A 208 4.03 0.80 8.88
CA VAL A 208 4.94 1.41 9.85
C VAL A 208 4.81 2.94 9.84
N PHE A 209 4.85 3.57 8.68
CA PHE A 209 4.72 5.03 8.58
C PHE A 209 3.34 5.52 9.01
N TYR A 210 2.29 4.76 8.67
CA TYR A 210 0.95 5.08 9.15
C TYR A 210 0.88 5.04 10.68
N SER A 211 1.46 4.00 11.31
CA SER A 211 1.48 3.84 12.77
C SER A 211 2.34 4.89 13.50
N ILE A 212 3.37 5.42 12.85
CA ILE A 212 4.13 6.57 13.37
C ILE A 212 3.27 7.83 13.38
N SER A 213 2.50 8.06 12.31
CA SER A 213 1.67 9.27 12.16
C SER A 213 0.37 9.21 12.96
N TYR A 214 -0.19 8.02 13.09
CA TYR A 214 -1.41 7.69 13.85
C TYR A 214 -1.07 6.61 14.87
N PRO A 215 -0.61 6.98 16.08
CA PRO A 215 0.04 6.06 17.00
C PRO A 215 -0.93 5.10 17.72
N THR A 216 -1.98 4.71 17.04
CA THR A 216 -2.95 3.69 17.46
C THR A 216 -3.05 2.62 16.40
N ILE A 217 -2.70 1.37 16.75
CA ILE A 217 -2.81 0.22 15.88
C ILE A 217 -3.80 -0.78 16.46
N ASP A 218 -4.60 -1.37 15.62
CA ASP A 218 -5.56 -2.43 15.98
C ASP A 218 -5.61 -3.49 14.86
N PRO A 219 -6.10 -4.71 15.16
CA PRO A 219 -6.13 -5.79 14.17
C PRO A 219 -7.01 -5.54 12.93
N LEU A 220 -7.90 -4.55 12.97
CA LEU A 220 -8.78 -4.20 11.85
C LEU A 220 -8.30 -2.98 11.06
N MET A 221 -7.16 -2.36 11.47
CA MET A 221 -6.65 -1.15 10.83
C MET A 221 -6.40 -1.31 9.32
N GLY A 222 -6.09 -2.55 8.89
CA GLY A 222 -5.86 -2.88 7.48
C GLY A 222 -7.07 -2.63 6.60
N VAL A 223 -8.29 -2.86 7.09
CA VAL A 223 -9.52 -2.84 6.28
C VAL A 223 -9.73 -1.48 5.63
N LEU A 224 -9.87 -0.42 6.43
CA LEU A 224 -10.19 0.91 5.92
C LEU A 224 -9.04 1.54 5.15
N ILE A 225 -7.82 1.44 5.69
CA ILE A 225 -6.62 2.00 5.07
C ILE A 225 -6.31 1.26 3.78
N GLY A 226 -6.48 -0.07 3.78
CA GLY A 226 -6.31 -0.89 2.59
C GLY A 226 -7.31 -0.59 1.49
N LEU A 227 -8.59 -0.34 1.82
CA LEU A 227 -9.58 0.10 0.85
C LEU A 227 -9.22 1.45 0.23
N LYS A 228 -8.69 2.41 1.02
CA LYS A 228 -8.21 3.69 0.50
C LYS A 228 -6.98 3.52 -0.39
N ALA A 229 -6.02 2.70 0.00
CA ALA A 229 -4.84 2.42 -0.81
C ALA A 229 -5.22 1.68 -2.11
N PHE A 230 -6.19 0.78 -2.06
CA PHE A 230 -6.77 0.16 -3.25
C PHE A 230 -7.47 1.21 -4.13
N ALA A 231 -8.28 2.09 -3.53
CA ALA A 231 -8.90 3.22 -4.25
C ALA A 231 -7.84 4.11 -4.92
N ALA A 232 -6.72 4.37 -4.24
CA ALA A 232 -5.58 5.10 -4.81
C ALA A 232 -4.97 4.37 -6.01
N ALA A 233 -4.78 3.04 -5.93
CA ALA A 233 -4.27 2.26 -7.05
C ALA A 233 -5.23 2.28 -8.26
N VAL A 234 -6.54 2.19 -8.02
CA VAL A 234 -7.59 2.27 -9.06
C VAL A 234 -7.65 3.66 -9.67
N LEU A 235 -7.65 4.70 -8.82
CA LEU A 235 -7.62 6.10 -9.26
C LEU A 235 -6.42 6.39 -10.17
N GLY A 236 -5.26 5.89 -9.77
CA GLY A 236 -4.03 6.04 -10.54
C GLY A 236 -4.02 5.28 -11.86
N GLY A 237 -4.79 4.22 -11.96
CA GLY A 237 -4.81 3.23 -13.04
C GLY A 237 -4.13 1.94 -12.61
N ILE A 238 -4.95 0.95 -12.25
CA ILE A 238 -4.46 -0.32 -11.70
C ILE A 238 -3.58 -1.05 -12.73
N GLY A 239 -2.39 -1.48 -12.31
CA GLY A 239 -1.37 -2.05 -13.20
C GLY A 239 -0.24 -1.05 -13.55
N SER A 240 -0.43 0.27 -13.31
CA SER A 240 0.59 1.29 -13.48
C SER A 240 1.18 1.69 -12.12
N VAL A 241 2.47 1.37 -11.90
CA VAL A 241 3.17 1.71 -10.63
C VAL A 241 3.25 3.22 -10.43
N THR A 242 3.56 3.98 -11.47
CA THR A 242 3.57 5.45 -11.42
C THR A 242 2.17 6.01 -11.18
N GLY A 243 1.16 5.42 -11.82
CA GLY A 243 -0.24 5.76 -11.61
C GLY A 243 -0.66 5.57 -10.16
N ALA A 244 -0.34 4.42 -9.56
CA ALA A 244 -0.68 4.12 -8.17
C ALA A 244 -0.09 5.15 -7.18
N VAL A 245 1.14 5.61 -7.41
CA VAL A 245 1.76 6.65 -6.59
C VAL A 245 1.06 7.99 -6.75
N LEU A 246 0.77 8.40 -7.98
CA LEU A 246 0.00 9.63 -8.24
C LEU A 246 -1.39 9.54 -7.61
N GLY A 247 -2.07 8.41 -7.78
CA GLY A 247 -3.37 8.17 -7.16
C GLY A 247 -3.33 8.25 -5.63
N GLY A 248 -2.28 7.73 -5.00
CA GLY A 248 -2.04 7.83 -3.56
C GLY A 248 -1.89 9.29 -3.10
N PHE A 249 -1.05 10.05 -3.76
CA PHE A 249 -0.87 11.47 -3.44
C PHE A 249 -2.14 12.29 -3.68
N ILE A 250 -2.84 12.06 -4.79
CA ILE A 250 -4.09 12.76 -5.11
C ILE A 250 -5.16 12.42 -4.07
N LEU A 251 -5.34 11.14 -3.71
CA LEU A 251 -6.35 10.72 -2.74
C LEU A 251 -6.06 11.31 -1.35
N GLY A 252 -4.80 11.20 -0.87
CA GLY A 252 -4.40 11.77 0.42
C GLY A 252 -4.56 13.28 0.46
N PHE A 253 -4.21 13.99 -0.61
CA PHE A 253 -4.42 15.43 -0.74
C PHE A 253 -5.91 15.79 -0.73
N THR A 254 -6.73 15.07 -1.50
CA THR A 254 -8.19 15.30 -1.56
C THR A 254 -8.84 15.11 -0.18
N GLU A 255 -8.47 14.05 0.55
CA GLU A 255 -8.98 13.76 1.88
C GLU A 255 -8.66 14.90 2.87
N VAL A 256 -7.42 15.36 2.88
CA VAL A 256 -6.97 16.41 3.81
C VAL A 256 -7.57 17.76 3.46
N VAL A 257 -7.63 18.12 2.18
CA VAL A 257 -8.20 19.40 1.72
C VAL A 257 -9.70 19.43 1.91
N ALA A 258 -10.42 18.33 1.67
CA ALA A 258 -11.86 18.25 1.92
C ALA A 258 -12.21 18.55 3.38
N VAL A 259 -11.47 17.98 4.33
CA VAL A 259 -11.65 18.26 5.77
C VAL A 259 -11.28 19.70 6.10
N ALA A 260 -10.29 20.29 5.45
CA ALA A 260 -9.91 21.68 5.69
C ALA A 260 -10.94 22.69 5.17
N ILE A 261 -11.64 22.36 4.08
CA ILE A 261 -12.73 23.20 3.52
C ILE A 261 -14.02 23.02 4.32
N PHE A 262 -14.31 21.79 4.76
CA PHE A 262 -15.50 21.43 5.49
C PHE A 262 -15.16 20.79 6.86
N PRO A 263 -14.67 21.57 7.84
CA PRO A 263 -14.24 21.03 9.15
C PRO A 263 -15.36 20.30 9.90
N GLU A 264 -16.61 20.74 9.74
CA GLU A 264 -17.80 20.14 10.36
C GLU A 264 -18.05 18.70 9.86
N LEU A 265 -17.58 18.39 8.65
CA LEU A 265 -17.69 17.08 8.02
C LEU A 265 -16.42 16.21 8.19
N GLY A 266 -15.50 16.59 9.09
CA GLY A 266 -14.25 15.87 9.31
C GLY A 266 -14.43 14.37 9.65
N GLY A 267 -15.52 14.01 10.30
CA GLY A 267 -15.90 12.60 10.56
C GLY A 267 -16.24 11.80 9.28
N TYR A 268 -16.50 12.48 8.16
CA TYR A 268 -16.85 11.86 6.87
C TYR A 268 -15.70 11.93 5.86
N LYS A 269 -14.46 12.11 6.32
CA LYS A 269 -13.27 12.21 5.43
C LYS A 269 -13.16 11.05 4.45
N ASP A 270 -13.53 9.85 4.87
CA ASP A 270 -13.50 8.64 4.05
C ASP A 270 -14.54 8.70 2.92
N ALA A 271 -15.71 9.25 3.18
CA ALA A 271 -16.75 9.46 2.16
C ALA A 271 -16.27 10.41 1.07
N PHE A 272 -15.53 11.47 1.40
CA PHE A 272 -14.93 12.37 0.40
C PHE A 272 -13.91 11.65 -0.49
N ALA A 273 -13.06 10.80 0.10
CA ALA A 273 -12.08 10.04 -0.64
C ALA A 273 -12.75 9.09 -1.65
N PHE A 274 -13.78 8.33 -1.21
CA PHE A 274 -14.51 7.41 -2.08
C PHE A 274 -15.42 8.13 -3.10
N LEU A 275 -16.04 9.25 -2.72
CA LEU A 275 -16.80 10.08 -3.65
C LEU A 275 -15.91 10.61 -4.77
N PHE A 276 -14.72 11.09 -4.43
CA PHE A 276 -13.74 11.53 -5.42
C PHE A 276 -13.31 10.40 -6.36
N LEU A 277 -13.07 9.20 -5.81
CA LEU A 277 -12.79 8.01 -6.62
C LEU A 277 -13.92 7.74 -7.62
N ILE A 278 -15.18 7.73 -7.15
CA ILE A 278 -16.36 7.48 -8.00
C ILE A 278 -16.44 8.51 -9.13
N LEU A 279 -16.26 9.79 -8.79
CA LEU A 279 -16.27 10.88 -9.78
C LEU A 279 -15.20 10.69 -10.85
N VAL A 280 -13.95 10.39 -10.43
CA VAL A 280 -12.88 10.17 -11.42
C VAL A 280 -13.15 8.95 -12.28
N LEU A 281 -13.61 7.84 -11.72
CA LEU A 281 -13.92 6.63 -12.50
C LEU A 281 -15.11 6.81 -13.45
N LEU A 282 -16.05 7.69 -13.13
CA LEU A 282 -17.17 8.03 -14.02
C LEU A 282 -16.69 8.67 -15.33
N PHE A 283 -15.64 9.53 -15.24
CA PHE A 283 -15.08 10.22 -16.40
C PHE A 283 -13.87 9.50 -17.01
N ARG A 284 -13.13 8.73 -16.20
CA ARG A 284 -11.94 7.97 -16.59
C ARG A 284 -11.95 6.57 -15.98
N PRO A 285 -12.70 5.61 -16.53
CA PRO A 285 -12.88 4.28 -15.95
C PRO A 285 -11.57 3.48 -15.86
N VAL A 286 -10.56 3.82 -16.66
CA VAL A 286 -9.22 3.19 -16.63
C VAL A 286 -8.30 3.80 -15.57
N GLY A 287 -8.74 4.88 -14.91
CA GLY A 287 -7.90 5.69 -14.03
C GLY A 287 -7.04 6.72 -14.78
N ILE A 288 -6.22 7.48 -14.04
CA ILE A 288 -5.49 8.63 -14.58
C ILE A 288 -4.38 8.19 -15.56
N MET A 289 -3.65 7.11 -15.25
CA MET A 289 -2.54 6.57 -16.04
C MET A 289 -2.78 5.13 -16.51
N GLY A 290 -4.03 4.68 -16.56
CA GLY A 290 -4.38 3.36 -17.08
C GLY A 290 -4.22 3.30 -18.62
N ASP A 291 -3.84 2.13 -19.14
CA ASP A 291 -3.69 1.91 -20.59
C ASP A 291 -4.98 1.30 -21.16
N GLU A 292 -5.72 2.10 -21.94
CA GLU A 292 -6.95 1.67 -22.60
C GLU A 292 -6.74 0.50 -23.58
N ARG A 293 -5.52 0.35 -24.13
CA ARG A 293 -5.22 -0.75 -25.06
C ARG A 293 -5.18 -2.09 -24.35
N LEU A 294 -4.72 -2.13 -23.11
CA LEU A 294 -4.72 -3.33 -22.28
C LEU A 294 -6.13 -3.76 -21.86
N GLU A 295 -7.08 -2.82 -21.80
CA GLU A 295 -8.47 -3.15 -21.52
C GLU A 295 -9.21 -3.69 -22.74
N ARG A 296 -9.01 -3.10 -23.93
CA ARG A 296 -9.65 -3.57 -25.17
C ARG A 296 -9.22 -4.98 -25.59
N SER A 297 -8.06 -5.45 -25.17
CA SER A 297 -7.63 -6.84 -25.35
C SER A 297 -8.26 -7.84 -24.37
N ARG A 298 -9.15 -7.37 -23.46
CA ARG A 298 -9.82 -8.19 -22.43
C ARG A 298 -11.18 -8.74 -22.86
N PHE A 299 -11.73 -8.23 -23.96
CA PHE A 299 -12.95 -8.67 -24.61
C PHE A 299 -12.64 -9.24 -26.00
#